data_247b6226b1390cb88811f1f6d8376267
#
_entry.id   247b6226b1390cb88811f1f6d8376267
#
_cell.length_a   1.000
_cell.length_b   1.000
_cell.length_c   1.000
_cell.angle_alpha   90.00
_cell.angle_beta   90.00
_cell.angle_gamma   90.00
#
_symmetry.space_group_name_H-M   'P 1'
#
loop_
_entity.id
_entity.type
_entity.pdbx_description
1 polymer ?
#
loop_
_entity_poly.entity_id
_entity_poly.type
_entity_poly.pdbx_seq_one_letter_code
_entity_poly.pdbx_strand_id
1 'polypeptide(L)'
;MPFLSFDDLDRSEEIPGYLGAFVHGENMTVTNWSVEAGAEFPEHEHPHEQVSIVVEGEFELTLGGEAEVLRPGRIAVIPPETPHSGRARTECEIIDVFSPVREDYQ
;
A
#
# COMPACT_ATOMS: atom_id res chain seq x y z
N MET A 1 -5.48 1.85 -23.69
CA MET A 1 -6.60 2.67 -23.16
C MET A 1 -6.16 3.39 -21.91
N PRO A 2 -6.31 4.74 -21.82
CA PRO A 2 -5.89 5.49 -20.63
C PRO A 2 -6.88 5.44 -19.46
N PHE A 3 -8.05 4.82 -19.62
CA PHE A 3 -9.07 4.78 -18.59
C PHE A 3 -9.25 3.35 -18.06
N LEU A 4 -9.10 3.19 -16.75
CA LEU A 4 -9.16 1.88 -16.08
C LEU A 4 -10.00 2.01 -14.82
N SER A 5 -10.55 0.89 -14.36
CA SER A 5 -11.18 0.78 -13.05
C SER A 5 -10.45 -0.30 -12.25
N PHE A 6 -10.23 -0.07 -10.97
CA PHE A 6 -9.63 -1.09 -10.11
C PHE A 6 -10.45 -2.39 -10.11
N ASP A 7 -11.78 -2.26 -10.26
CA ASP A 7 -12.66 -3.43 -10.28
C ASP A 7 -12.45 -4.30 -11.52
N ASP A 8 -11.89 -3.74 -12.58
CA ASP A 8 -11.62 -4.47 -13.84
C ASP A 8 -10.24 -5.12 -13.86
N LEU A 9 -9.43 -4.88 -12.83
CA LEU A 9 -8.07 -5.41 -12.75
C LEU A 9 -8.03 -6.70 -11.94
N ASP A 10 -7.19 -7.63 -12.36
CA ASP A 10 -6.94 -8.83 -11.59
C ASP A 10 -6.22 -8.49 -10.30
N ARG A 11 -6.61 -9.14 -9.21
CA ARG A 11 -5.96 -8.97 -7.91
C ARG A 11 -5.09 -10.18 -7.62
N SER A 12 -3.94 -9.91 -6.99
CA SER A 12 -3.06 -10.96 -6.52
C SER A 12 -2.79 -10.79 -5.02
N GLU A 13 -2.68 -11.92 -4.32
CA GLU A 13 -2.34 -11.92 -2.90
C GLU A 13 -0.81 -11.90 -2.77
N GLU A 14 -0.25 -10.73 -2.49
CA GLU A 14 1.20 -10.55 -2.40
C GLU A 14 1.77 -11.06 -1.09
N ILE A 15 1.03 -10.89 -0.01
CA ILE A 15 1.28 -11.48 1.29
C ILE A 15 -0.07 -11.85 1.90
N PRO A 16 -0.12 -12.77 2.88
CA PRO A 16 -1.40 -13.22 3.43
C PRO A 16 -2.29 -12.06 3.87
N GLY A 17 -3.49 -12.00 3.33
CA GLY A 17 -4.49 -10.99 3.65
C GLY A 17 -4.38 -9.69 2.86
N TYR A 18 -3.40 -9.55 1.96
CA TYR A 18 -3.21 -8.35 1.15
C TYR A 18 -3.45 -8.66 -0.33
N LEU A 19 -4.62 -8.30 -0.83
CA LEU A 19 -4.98 -8.46 -2.23
C LEU A 19 -4.79 -7.13 -2.95
N GLY A 20 -3.87 -7.11 -3.92
CA GLY A 20 -3.51 -5.89 -4.62
C GLY A 20 -3.90 -5.89 -6.08
N ALA A 21 -4.37 -4.74 -6.56
CA ALA A 21 -4.53 -4.45 -7.97
C ALA A 21 -3.52 -3.36 -8.31
N PHE A 22 -2.79 -3.51 -9.43
CA PHE A 22 -1.64 -2.68 -9.75
C PHE A 22 -1.83 -1.96 -11.08
N VAL A 23 -1.48 -0.67 -11.10
CA VAL A 23 -1.43 0.12 -12.32
C VAL A 23 -0.04 0.74 -12.43
N HIS A 24 0.63 0.53 -13.55
CA HIS A 24 1.97 1.03 -13.78
C HIS A 24 1.96 2.13 -14.83
N GLY A 25 2.46 3.33 -14.45
CA GLY A 25 2.78 4.39 -15.39
C GLY A 25 4.25 4.27 -15.81
N GLU A 26 4.76 5.28 -16.46
CA GLU A 26 6.19 5.32 -16.82
C GLU A 26 7.07 5.47 -15.58
N ASN A 27 6.65 6.32 -14.64
CA ASN A 27 7.47 6.73 -13.50
C ASN A 27 6.84 6.39 -12.15
N MET A 28 5.72 5.68 -12.14
CA MET A 28 5.03 5.38 -10.90
C MET A 28 4.20 4.11 -10.98
N THR A 29 3.94 3.53 -9.83
CA THR A 29 2.99 2.43 -9.68
C THR A 29 1.94 2.86 -8.67
N VAL A 30 0.68 2.63 -8.98
CA VAL A 30 -0.44 2.84 -8.05
C VAL A 30 -1.03 1.48 -7.71
N THR A 31 -1.19 1.22 -6.42
CA THR A 31 -1.77 -0.03 -5.92
C THR A 31 -3.05 0.27 -5.19
N ASN A 32 -4.06 -0.55 -5.43
CA ASN A 32 -5.25 -0.59 -4.58
C ASN A 32 -5.22 -1.89 -3.79
N TRP A 33 -5.11 -1.79 -2.47
CA TRP A 33 -5.06 -2.94 -1.59
C TRP A 33 -6.38 -3.15 -0.89
N SER A 34 -6.85 -4.39 -0.92
CA SER A 34 -7.91 -4.88 -0.05
C SER A 34 -7.22 -5.72 1.04
N VAL A 35 -7.36 -5.32 2.30
CA VAL A 35 -6.61 -5.91 3.40
C VAL A 35 -7.56 -6.51 4.43
N GLU A 36 -7.32 -7.76 4.80
CA GLU A 36 -8.11 -8.45 5.83
C GLU A 36 -7.76 -7.92 7.23
N ALA A 37 -8.74 -7.87 8.11
CA ALA A 37 -8.51 -7.50 9.50
C ALA A 37 -7.47 -8.43 10.13
N GLY A 38 -6.51 -7.84 10.82
CA GLY A 38 -5.44 -8.57 11.50
C GLY A 38 -4.24 -8.91 10.62
N ALA A 39 -4.33 -8.69 9.30
CA ALA A 39 -3.21 -9.01 8.41
C ALA A 39 -2.02 -8.09 8.67
N GLU A 40 -0.83 -8.69 8.72
CA GLU A 40 0.41 -7.97 9.01
C GLU A 40 1.28 -7.88 7.76
N PHE A 41 1.86 -6.71 7.55
CA PHE A 41 2.86 -6.48 6.53
C PHE A 41 4.22 -6.43 7.23
N PRO A 42 5.12 -7.40 7.00
CA PRO A 42 6.40 -7.44 7.71
C PRO A 42 7.26 -6.22 7.41
N GLU A 43 8.15 -5.88 8.34
CA GLU A 43 9.07 -4.77 8.14
C GLU A 43 9.92 -5.00 6.89
N HIS A 44 9.96 -3.96 6.05
CA HIS A 44 10.73 -3.96 4.82
C HIS A 44 11.09 -2.53 4.45
N GLU A 45 12.00 -2.39 3.50
CA GLU A 45 12.35 -1.11 2.91
C GLU A 45 12.60 -1.30 1.42
N HIS A 46 12.50 -0.23 0.67
CA HIS A 46 12.69 -0.27 -0.77
C HIS A 46 13.16 1.11 -1.27
N PRO A 47 13.80 1.17 -2.45
CA PRO A 47 14.30 2.44 -2.98
C PRO A 47 13.23 3.40 -3.45
N HIS A 48 11.98 2.96 -3.50
CA HIS A 48 10.85 3.77 -3.97
C HIS A 48 10.36 4.69 -2.87
N GLU A 49 10.07 5.93 -3.22
CA GLU A 49 9.24 6.79 -2.39
C GLU A 49 7.82 6.26 -2.43
N GLN A 50 7.11 6.31 -1.32
CA GLN A 50 5.75 5.78 -1.22
C GLN A 50 4.83 6.78 -0.53
N VAL A 51 3.63 6.93 -1.07
CA VAL A 51 2.55 7.65 -0.39
C VAL A 51 1.44 6.65 -0.16
N SER A 52 1.03 6.47 1.11
CA SER A 52 -0.04 5.55 1.49
C SER A 52 -1.26 6.35 1.93
N ILE A 53 -2.40 6.01 1.35
CA ILE A 53 -3.68 6.67 1.61
C ILE A 53 -4.67 5.62 2.10
N VAL A 54 -5.16 5.77 3.33
CA VAL A 54 -6.21 4.88 3.84
C VAL A 54 -7.56 5.41 3.36
N VAL A 55 -8.28 4.59 2.62
CA VAL A 55 -9.60 4.91 2.09
C VAL A 55 -10.69 4.44 3.05
N GLU A 56 -10.53 3.23 3.60
CA GLU A 56 -11.45 2.64 4.56
C GLU A 56 -10.67 1.88 5.63
N GLY A 57 -11.22 1.83 6.84
CA GLY A 57 -10.68 1.04 7.93
C GLY A 57 -9.62 1.77 8.74
N GLU A 58 -8.97 1.02 9.63
CA GLU A 58 -7.89 1.50 10.49
C GLU A 58 -6.65 0.65 10.26
N PHE A 59 -5.57 1.30 9.85
CA PHE A 59 -4.31 0.64 9.56
C PHE A 59 -3.20 1.23 10.41
N GLU A 60 -2.54 0.37 11.20
CA GLU A 60 -1.40 0.79 12.01
C GLU A 60 -0.13 0.68 11.18
N LEU A 61 0.50 1.83 10.95
CA LEU A 61 1.77 1.90 10.19
C LEU A 61 2.89 2.24 11.14
N THR A 62 3.99 1.50 11.05
CA THR A 62 5.21 1.77 11.83
C THR A 62 6.30 2.21 10.88
N LEU A 63 6.82 3.41 11.11
CA LEU A 63 7.90 4.02 10.34
C LEU A 63 9.07 4.27 11.26
N GLY A 64 10.22 3.61 11.01
CA GLY A 64 11.42 3.84 11.80
C GLY A 64 11.20 3.65 13.29
N GLY A 65 10.35 2.72 13.70
CA GLY A 65 10.03 2.45 15.09
C GLY A 65 8.92 3.29 15.68
N GLU A 66 8.35 4.22 14.92
CA GLU A 66 7.25 5.07 15.37
C GLU A 66 5.95 4.60 14.73
N ALA A 67 4.97 4.22 15.56
CA ALA A 67 3.70 3.68 15.09
C ALA A 67 2.59 4.71 15.14
N GLU A 68 1.75 4.73 14.11
CA GLU A 68 0.58 5.59 14.06
C GLU A 68 -0.58 4.85 13.41
N VAL A 69 -1.78 5.04 13.93
CA VAL A 69 -2.99 4.47 13.34
C VAL A 69 -3.54 5.44 12.30
N LEU A 70 -3.58 4.98 11.06
CA LEU A 70 -4.12 5.75 9.95
C LEU A 70 -5.60 5.41 9.77
N ARG A 71 -6.42 6.44 9.70
CA ARG A 71 -7.87 6.35 9.45
C ARG A 71 -8.19 6.99 8.11
N PRO A 72 -9.42 6.82 7.59
CA PRO A 72 -9.76 7.39 6.29
C PRO A 72 -9.41 8.88 6.18
N GLY A 73 -8.70 9.22 5.12
CA GLY A 73 -8.22 10.57 4.88
C GLY A 73 -6.83 10.86 5.44
N ARG A 74 -6.28 9.98 6.28
CA ARG A 74 -4.90 10.12 6.74
C ARG A 74 -3.96 9.58 5.67
N ILE A 75 -2.83 10.25 5.51
CA ILE A 75 -1.85 9.96 4.48
C ILE A 75 -0.48 9.84 5.14
N ALA A 76 0.28 8.81 4.74
CA ALA A 76 1.67 8.66 5.16
C ALA A 76 2.58 8.87 3.96
N VAL A 77 3.64 9.65 4.14
CA VAL A 77 4.71 9.79 3.14
C VAL A 77 5.90 9.02 3.65
N ILE A 78 6.29 7.99 2.90
CA ILE A 78 7.39 7.09 3.29
C ILE A 78 8.57 7.39 2.38
N PRO A 79 9.66 7.99 2.90
CA PRO A 79 10.83 8.27 2.08
C PRO A 79 11.51 6.98 1.60
N PRO A 80 12.32 7.05 0.53
CA PRO A 80 13.09 5.89 0.08
C PRO A 80 13.94 5.29 1.20
N GLU A 81 14.12 3.99 1.19
CA GLU A 81 15.00 3.24 2.11
C GLU A 81 14.62 3.40 3.58
N THR A 82 13.36 3.68 3.87
CA THR A 82 12.88 3.80 5.25
C THR A 82 12.19 2.51 5.67
N PRO A 83 12.68 1.83 6.70
CA PRO A 83 12.03 0.61 7.20
C PRO A 83 10.61 0.92 7.67
N HIS A 84 9.67 0.11 7.22
CA HIS A 84 8.27 0.27 7.62
C HIS A 84 7.56 -1.06 7.62
N SER A 85 6.53 -1.13 8.45
CA SER A 85 5.67 -2.31 8.60
C SER A 85 4.25 -1.84 8.88
N GLY A 86 3.32 -2.76 8.83
CA GLY A 86 1.93 -2.40 9.07
C GLY A 86 1.08 -3.55 9.55
N ARG A 87 -0.06 -3.20 10.10
CA ARG A 87 -1.07 -4.16 10.55
C ARG A 87 -2.45 -3.55 10.39
N ALA A 88 -3.34 -4.27 9.75
CA ALA A 88 -4.73 -3.85 9.63
C ALA A 88 -5.47 -4.15 10.93
N ARG A 89 -5.96 -3.12 11.62
CA ARG A 89 -6.76 -3.31 12.82
C ARG A 89 -8.18 -3.74 12.49
N THR A 90 -8.66 -3.31 11.33
CA THR A 90 -9.94 -3.69 10.74
C THR A 90 -9.68 -4.06 9.29
N GLU A 91 -10.71 -4.50 8.57
CA GLU A 91 -10.60 -4.56 7.13
C GLU A 91 -10.29 -3.16 6.60
N CYS A 92 -9.37 -3.09 5.63
CA CYS A 92 -8.93 -1.82 5.08
C CYS A 92 -8.96 -1.83 3.56
N GLU A 93 -9.15 -0.63 3.01
CA GLU A 93 -8.82 -0.34 1.63
C GLU A 93 -7.74 0.73 1.65
N ILE A 94 -6.62 0.46 0.98
CA ILE A 94 -5.45 1.35 0.98
C ILE A 94 -4.99 1.57 -0.44
N ILE A 95 -4.68 2.82 -0.78
CA ILE A 95 -4.05 3.15 -2.05
C ILE A 95 -2.61 3.56 -1.76
N ASP A 96 -1.67 2.89 -2.42
CA ASP A 96 -0.26 3.24 -2.37
C ASP A 96 0.19 3.77 -3.72
N VAL A 97 0.99 4.83 -3.68
CA VAL A 97 1.64 5.38 -4.86
C VAL A 97 3.15 5.25 -4.67
N PHE A 98 3.82 4.63 -5.63
CA PHE A 98 5.26 4.41 -5.61
C PHE A 98 5.93 5.14 -6.76
N SER A 99 7.06 5.76 -6.51
CA SER A 99 7.92 6.33 -7.53
C SER A 99 9.39 5.97 -7.22
N PRO A 100 10.15 5.43 -8.15
CA PRO A 100 9.76 5.04 -9.51
C PRO A 100 8.86 3.79 -9.52
N VAL A 101 8.63 3.26 -10.71
CA VAL A 101 7.80 2.06 -10.91
C VAL A 101 8.29 0.90 -10.06
N ARG A 102 7.36 0.17 -9.45
CA ARG A 102 7.65 -1.07 -8.73
C ARG A 102 7.79 -2.22 -9.72
N GLU A 103 9.02 -2.53 -10.10
CA GLU A 103 9.29 -3.60 -11.07
C GLU A 103 8.90 -4.96 -10.53
N ASP A 104 8.99 -5.15 -9.23
CA ASP A 104 8.63 -6.41 -8.56
C ASP A 104 7.13 -6.68 -8.59
N TYR A 105 6.30 -5.68 -8.93
CA TYR A 105 4.86 -5.85 -9.08
C TYR A 105 4.41 -5.94 -10.55
N GLN A 106 5.35 -5.89 -11.47
CA GLN A 106 5.03 -6.00 -12.90
C GLN A 106 4.95 -7.45 -13.38
#